data_d10c8c47fab3f4e99c6bc9ac65e05f5b
#
_entry.id   d10c8c47fab3f4e99c6bc9ac65e05f5b
#
_cell.length_a   1.000
_cell.length_b   1.000
_cell.length_c   1.000
_cell.angle_alpha   90.00
_cell.angle_beta   90.00
_cell.angle_gamma   90.00
#
_symmetry.space_group_name_H-M   'P 1'
#
loop_
_entity.id
_entity.type
_entity.pdbx_description
1 polymer ?
#
loop_
_entity_poly.entity_id
_entity_poly.type
_entity_poly.pdbx_seq_one_letter_code
_entity_poly.pdbx_strand_id
1 'polypeptide(L)'
;MDMSVTVGAAGGDGQAEKTEIRKVSRGANSSDLDAWLEKVEALGELKRITAEVDPDLEAATITYLVGGEKSPALLFENIKGHPGHKALYNMIGCNLSRFCLMIGEQPVDHPLKAVQILQHKLGRKMKPREVAAESAICNQNVVEGDDIDIRIFPAQRMWPLDGGMYLGTGDAVVTRCPETGRVNVGTYRMMIKGPREVGVYTSPGKDATIDREKWWKLGKPMPIAAAYGIDPLLFLVAATSLPKTESEYEYYSGINGAPIEVFTSDLTGLPLPARAEIVLEGFLYPDETFAEGPFGEFTGYYGRPSGATPYMRVERVRYRDNPTLTCALMADGAANEAGLFWAALRSAGIWADLQKLGVPGIQGVWSIPEAAGWGITVVSIKQMYAGHAPQVMALAAQCTAGAYFGKYVIVVDDDVDPTNVHQVLWAMATRSRPAQSIDFLRETWSTFLDPSLNPPEIRPWGSKCLINACMDYRFIKTFSKRTKLSKAAYDNVVARWHELGLSGQAPVVSVFEDEKLPDSVT
;
A
#
# COMPACT_ATOMS: atom_id res chain seq x y z
N MET A 1 13.09 3.62 -38.94
CA MET A 1 14.40 4.14 -39.40
C MET A 1 15.46 3.45 -38.57
N ASP A 2 16.19 2.58 -39.22
CA ASP A 2 17.23 1.73 -38.66
C ASP A 2 18.51 2.52 -38.56
N MET A 3 19.17 2.54 -37.41
CA MET A 3 20.56 2.97 -37.31
C MET A 3 21.37 1.88 -36.61
N SER A 4 22.03 1.07 -37.43
CA SER A 4 23.11 0.18 -37.03
C SER A 4 24.39 0.94 -36.88
N VAL A 5 25.07 0.83 -35.73
CA VAL A 5 26.48 1.25 -35.56
C VAL A 5 27.33 0.00 -35.44
N THR A 6 28.16 -0.22 -36.45
CA THR A 6 29.24 -1.22 -36.50
C THR A 6 30.50 -0.65 -35.83
N VAL A 7 31.10 -1.38 -34.91
CA VAL A 7 32.50 -1.17 -34.48
C VAL A 7 33.27 -2.47 -34.69
N GLY A 8 34.41 -2.33 -35.40
CA GLY A 8 35.20 -3.39 -35.95
C GLY A 8 36.02 -4.19 -34.93
N ALA A 9 36.37 -5.40 -35.34
CA ALA A 9 37.12 -6.40 -34.62
C ALA A 9 38.63 -6.19 -34.67
N ALA A 10 39.32 -6.55 -33.57
CA ALA A 10 40.72 -6.96 -33.61
C ALA A 10 40.90 -8.18 -32.69
N GLY A 11 41.50 -9.24 -33.24
CA GLY A 11 41.47 -10.62 -32.83
C GLY A 11 42.20 -11.00 -31.54
N GLY A 12 41.82 -12.18 -31.05
CA GLY A 12 42.46 -12.94 -29.97
C GLY A 12 41.58 -14.11 -29.57
N ASP A 13 42.01 -15.34 -29.92
CA ASP A 13 41.30 -16.60 -29.69
C ASP A 13 41.03 -16.90 -28.21
N GLY A 14 39.79 -17.18 -27.91
CA GLY A 14 39.30 -17.69 -26.63
C GLY A 14 37.80 -17.85 -26.72
N GLN A 15 37.30 -19.06 -27.09
CA GLN A 15 35.87 -19.36 -27.13
C GLN A 15 35.27 -19.27 -25.75
N ALA A 16 34.55 -18.19 -25.49
CA ALA A 16 33.50 -18.12 -24.52
C ALA A 16 32.21 -17.87 -25.32
N GLU A 17 31.31 -18.84 -25.34
CA GLU A 17 29.97 -18.71 -25.91
C GLU A 17 29.28 -17.50 -25.24
N LYS A 18 29.18 -16.41 -25.98
CA LYS A 18 28.32 -15.28 -25.60
C LYS A 18 26.89 -15.73 -25.80
N THR A 19 26.23 -16.09 -24.71
CA THR A 19 24.77 -16.24 -24.67
C THR A 19 24.15 -14.94 -25.16
N GLU A 20 23.53 -14.97 -26.33
CA GLU A 20 22.74 -13.86 -26.85
C GLU A 20 21.67 -13.51 -25.82
N ILE A 21 21.71 -12.30 -25.26
CA ILE A 21 20.66 -11.75 -24.42
C ILE A 21 19.40 -11.68 -25.28
N ARG A 22 18.54 -12.70 -25.16
CA ARG A 22 17.20 -12.65 -25.73
C ARG A 22 16.47 -11.49 -25.06
N LYS A 23 16.27 -10.41 -25.81
CA LYS A 23 15.31 -9.38 -25.44
C LYS A 23 13.95 -10.08 -25.31
N VAL A 24 13.52 -10.34 -24.09
CA VAL A 24 12.18 -10.88 -23.82
C VAL A 24 11.20 -9.79 -24.29
N SER A 25 10.45 -10.09 -25.36
CA SER A 25 9.45 -9.16 -25.88
C SER A 25 8.39 -8.91 -24.82
N ARG A 26 8.32 -7.69 -24.31
CA ARG A 26 7.23 -7.26 -23.42
C ARG A 26 5.92 -7.41 -24.18
N GLY A 27 5.00 -8.22 -23.67
CA GLY A 27 3.61 -8.18 -24.14
C GLY A 27 3.04 -6.79 -23.89
N ALA A 28 2.24 -6.26 -24.80
CA ALA A 28 1.73 -4.89 -24.78
C ALA A 28 1.02 -4.45 -23.47
N ASN A 29 0.70 -5.41 -22.58
CA ASN A 29 -0.02 -5.21 -21.32
C ASN A 29 0.68 -5.87 -20.12
N SER A 30 1.97 -6.23 -20.19
CA SER A 30 2.69 -6.75 -19.02
C SER A 30 3.11 -5.58 -18.13
N SER A 31 2.57 -5.51 -16.93
CA SER A 31 3.02 -4.60 -15.88
C SER A 31 4.18 -5.26 -15.14
N ASP A 32 5.33 -4.58 -15.08
CA ASP A 32 6.48 -4.92 -14.28
C ASP A 32 7.05 -3.64 -13.63
N LEU A 33 8.01 -3.80 -12.73
CA LEU A 33 8.59 -2.67 -12.01
C LEU A 33 9.24 -1.66 -12.98
N ASP A 34 9.95 -2.12 -14.01
CA ASP A 34 10.56 -1.23 -15.00
C ASP A 34 9.52 -0.41 -15.77
N ALA A 35 8.43 -1.05 -16.22
CA ALA A 35 7.36 -0.36 -16.93
C ALA A 35 6.65 0.69 -16.04
N TRP A 36 6.57 0.43 -14.74
CA TRP A 36 6.06 1.40 -13.78
C TRP A 36 7.04 2.55 -13.58
N LEU A 37 8.34 2.27 -13.40
CA LEU A 37 9.39 3.27 -13.25
C LEU A 37 9.46 4.21 -14.48
N GLU A 38 9.35 3.68 -15.70
CA GLU A 38 9.31 4.48 -16.93
C GLU A 38 8.16 5.52 -16.89
N LYS A 39 6.97 5.12 -16.40
CA LYS A 39 5.82 6.02 -16.26
C LYS A 39 6.06 7.09 -15.19
N VAL A 40 6.63 6.71 -14.04
CA VAL A 40 6.95 7.64 -12.96
C VAL A 40 8.03 8.64 -13.38
N GLU A 41 9.04 8.18 -14.13
CA GLU A 41 10.08 9.04 -14.69
C GLU A 41 9.51 10.03 -15.72
N ALA A 42 8.59 9.58 -16.57
CA ALA A 42 7.89 10.44 -17.53
C ALA A 42 7.03 11.53 -16.85
N LEU A 43 6.56 11.30 -15.63
CA LEU A 43 5.89 12.31 -14.79
C LEU A 43 6.89 13.26 -14.10
N GLY A 44 8.19 13.01 -14.16
CA GLY A 44 9.19 13.75 -13.41
C GLY A 44 9.20 13.46 -11.91
N GLU A 45 8.61 12.33 -11.49
CA GLU A 45 8.45 11.95 -10.09
C GLU A 45 9.42 10.82 -9.65
N LEU A 46 10.43 10.49 -10.46
CA LEU A 46 11.50 9.56 -10.10
C LEU A 46 12.80 10.33 -9.83
N LYS A 47 13.38 10.12 -8.65
CA LYS A 47 14.71 10.60 -8.32
C LYS A 47 15.70 9.43 -8.31
N ARG A 48 16.66 9.44 -9.24
CA ARG A 48 17.79 8.51 -9.24
C ARG A 48 18.90 9.05 -8.35
N ILE A 49 19.38 8.24 -7.42
CA ILE A 49 20.47 8.56 -6.48
C ILE A 49 21.67 7.68 -6.85
N THR A 50 22.70 8.31 -7.45
CA THR A 50 23.91 7.63 -7.92
C THR A 50 25.08 7.73 -6.94
N ALA A 51 24.99 8.63 -5.94
CA ALA A 51 25.91 8.64 -4.82
C ALA A 51 25.83 7.31 -4.07
N GLU A 52 26.96 6.86 -3.49
CA GLU A 52 26.96 5.68 -2.64
C GLU A 52 26.13 5.96 -1.38
N VAL A 53 25.23 5.01 -1.04
CA VAL A 53 24.33 5.10 0.12
C VAL A 53 24.41 3.81 0.92
N ASP A 54 24.53 3.93 2.25
CA ASP A 54 24.55 2.79 3.16
C ASP A 54 23.13 2.22 3.34
N PRO A 55 22.91 0.91 3.15
CA PRO A 55 21.62 0.28 3.42
C PRO A 55 21.29 0.24 4.92
N ASP A 56 22.28 0.47 5.78
CA ASP A 56 22.12 0.56 7.22
C ASP A 56 21.76 2.00 7.62
N LEU A 57 20.48 2.28 7.82
CA LEU A 57 19.87 3.54 8.26
C LEU A 57 19.87 4.67 7.22
N GLU A 58 20.90 4.84 6.38
CA GLU A 58 21.03 6.05 5.56
C GLU A 58 19.95 6.13 4.47
N ALA A 59 19.73 5.04 3.72
CA ALA A 59 18.68 5.01 2.69
C ALA A 59 17.28 5.30 3.26
N ALA A 60 16.96 4.71 4.41
CA ALA A 60 15.71 4.95 5.11
C ALA A 60 15.61 6.38 5.65
N THR A 61 16.71 6.94 6.19
CA THR A 61 16.77 8.32 6.67
C THR A 61 16.53 9.33 5.54
N ILE A 62 17.17 9.13 4.38
CA ILE A 62 16.92 9.97 3.19
C ILE A 62 15.44 9.90 2.81
N THR A 63 14.87 8.69 2.76
CA THR A 63 13.47 8.48 2.41
C THR A 63 12.53 9.18 3.39
N TYR A 64 12.78 9.08 4.69
CA TYR A 64 11.99 9.72 5.73
C TYR A 64 12.01 11.26 5.61
N LEU A 65 13.19 11.83 5.41
CA LEU A 65 13.36 13.29 5.30
C LEU A 65 12.75 13.88 4.02
N VAL A 66 12.68 13.10 2.93
CA VAL A 66 12.05 13.50 1.67
C VAL A 66 10.54 13.27 1.69
N GLY A 67 10.04 12.43 2.59
CA GLY A 67 8.64 12.00 2.65
C GLY A 67 7.63 13.15 2.61
N GLY A 68 6.51 12.96 1.87
CA GLY A 68 5.44 13.94 1.70
C GLY A 68 4.67 13.75 0.39
N GLU A 69 3.57 14.51 0.21
CA GLU A 69 2.71 14.42 -0.98
C GLU A 69 3.45 14.69 -2.30
N LYS A 70 4.50 15.51 -2.27
CA LYS A 70 5.31 15.89 -3.43
C LYS A 70 6.66 15.17 -3.48
N SER A 71 6.88 14.21 -2.59
CA SER A 71 8.14 13.45 -2.58
C SER A 71 8.22 12.54 -3.80
N PRO A 72 9.39 12.45 -4.48
CA PRO A 72 9.57 11.52 -5.59
C PRO A 72 9.71 10.07 -5.09
N ALA A 73 9.51 9.11 -5.97
CA ALA A 73 10.05 7.78 -5.79
C ALA A 73 11.59 7.85 -5.82
N LEU A 74 12.26 7.10 -4.94
CA LEU A 74 13.72 7.16 -4.75
C LEU A 74 14.35 5.85 -5.21
N LEU A 75 15.07 5.89 -6.33
CA LEU A 75 15.84 4.76 -6.84
C LEU A 75 17.32 4.95 -6.47
N PHE A 76 17.79 4.20 -5.50
CA PHE A 76 19.19 4.14 -5.10
C PHE A 76 19.94 3.16 -6.01
N GLU A 77 20.83 3.66 -6.86
CA GLU A 77 21.55 2.89 -7.88
C GLU A 77 22.93 2.44 -7.46
N ASN A 78 23.44 2.95 -6.33
CA ASN A 78 24.77 2.63 -5.80
C ASN A 78 24.66 2.38 -4.29
N ILE A 79 24.41 1.12 -3.93
CA ILE A 79 24.28 0.68 -2.54
C ILE A 79 25.62 0.13 -2.07
N LYS A 80 26.13 0.69 -0.97
CA LYS A 80 27.39 0.29 -0.34
C LYS A 80 27.43 -1.22 -0.07
N GLY A 81 28.44 -1.89 -0.58
CA GLY A 81 28.63 -3.34 -0.43
C GLY A 81 27.79 -4.21 -1.37
N HIS A 82 26.95 -3.63 -2.25
CA HIS A 82 26.06 -4.37 -3.14
C HIS A 82 26.18 -3.90 -4.60
N PRO A 83 27.34 -4.07 -5.25
CA PRO A 83 27.55 -3.59 -6.60
C PRO A 83 26.56 -4.23 -7.59
N GLY A 84 25.95 -3.40 -8.45
CA GLY A 84 24.95 -3.85 -9.43
C GLY A 84 23.55 -4.04 -8.88
N HIS A 85 23.34 -4.02 -7.57
CA HIS A 85 22.01 -4.10 -6.97
C HIS A 85 21.48 -2.70 -6.63
N LYS A 86 20.15 -2.53 -6.73
CA LYS A 86 19.46 -1.27 -6.47
C LYS A 86 18.42 -1.44 -5.36
N ALA A 87 18.04 -0.33 -4.76
CA ALA A 87 16.91 -0.28 -3.81
C ALA A 87 15.94 0.82 -4.23
N LEU A 88 14.64 0.52 -4.20
CA LEU A 88 13.57 1.46 -4.53
C LEU A 88 12.71 1.71 -3.30
N TYR A 89 12.61 2.97 -2.93
CA TYR A 89 11.79 3.45 -1.82
C TYR A 89 10.75 4.46 -2.30
N ASN A 90 9.76 4.70 -1.44
CA ASN A 90 8.71 5.68 -1.67
C ASN A 90 8.03 5.47 -3.03
N MET A 91 7.70 4.21 -3.32
CA MET A 91 7.01 3.84 -4.56
C MET A 91 5.72 4.63 -4.71
N ILE A 92 4.87 4.61 -3.72
CA ILE A 92 3.60 5.31 -3.67
C ILE A 92 3.65 6.42 -2.61
N GLY A 93 3.99 6.08 -1.37
CA GLY A 93 4.00 7.01 -0.24
C GLY A 93 2.66 7.71 -0.08
N CYS A 94 2.66 9.05 -0.07
CA CYS A 94 1.46 9.89 -0.04
C CYS A 94 1.16 10.58 -1.38
N ASN A 95 1.72 10.10 -2.50
CA ASN A 95 1.59 10.74 -3.81
C ASN A 95 0.41 10.19 -4.63
N LEU A 96 -0.58 11.05 -4.89
CA LEU A 96 -1.80 10.68 -5.60
C LEU A 96 -1.55 10.29 -7.07
N SER A 97 -0.62 10.95 -7.76
CA SER A 97 -0.31 10.67 -9.17
C SER A 97 0.27 9.27 -9.33
N ARG A 98 1.26 8.89 -8.49
CA ARG A 98 1.83 7.54 -8.49
C ARG A 98 0.81 6.48 -8.09
N PHE A 99 -0.06 6.80 -7.13
CA PHE A 99 -1.18 5.91 -6.78
C PHE A 99 -2.09 5.66 -7.99
N CYS A 100 -2.46 6.70 -8.76
CA CYS A 100 -3.27 6.54 -9.98
C CYS A 100 -2.55 5.67 -11.02
N LEU A 101 -1.26 5.93 -11.28
CA LEU A 101 -0.46 5.10 -12.19
C LEU A 101 -0.41 3.63 -11.76
N MET A 102 -0.28 3.36 -10.47
CA MET A 102 -0.27 2.01 -9.91
C MET A 102 -1.56 1.25 -10.23
N ILE A 103 -2.71 1.90 -10.11
CA ILE A 103 -3.99 1.28 -10.46
C ILE A 103 -4.34 1.36 -11.97
N GLY A 104 -3.39 1.75 -12.82
CA GLY A 104 -3.53 1.79 -14.27
C GLY A 104 -4.35 2.97 -14.79
N GLU A 105 -4.35 4.11 -14.10
CA GLU A 105 -5.11 5.30 -14.44
C GLU A 105 -4.22 6.54 -14.61
N GLN A 106 -4.72 7.54 -15.30
CA GLN A 106 -4.09 8.85 -15.35
C GLN A 106 -4.27 9.57 -14.01
N PRO A 107 -3.33 10.45 -13.63
CA PRO A 107 -3.44 11.28 -12.44
C PRO A 107 -4.77 12.04 -12.39
N VAL A 108 -5.43 12.02 -11.23
CA VAL A 108 -6.65 12.78 -10.96
C VAL A 108 -6.36 13.95 -10.00
N ASP A 109 -7.23 14.93 -10.01
CA ASP A 109 -7.09 16.16 -9.23
C ASP A 109 -7.62 16.07 -7.80
N HIS A 110 -8.29 14.96 -7.44
CA HIS A 110 -8.92 14.80 -6.13
C HIS A 110 -8.87 13.35 -5.63
N PRO A 111 -8.47 13.09 -4.35
CA PRO A 111 -8.33 11.75 -3.81
C PRO A 111 -9.61 10.89 -3.89
N LEU A 112 -10.79 11.47 -3.67
CA LEU A 112 -12.05 10.73 -3.76
C LEU A 112 -12.31 10.16 -5.16
N LYS A 113 -11.83 10.80 -6.24
CA LYS A 113 -11.93 10.25 -7.59
C LYS A 113 -11.10 8.98 -7.71
N ALA A 114 -9.89 8.98 -7.17
CA ALA A 114 -9.05 7.78 -7.15
C ALA A 114 -9.67 6.65 -6.32
N VAL A 115 -10.28 6.97 -5.17
CA VAL A 115 -11.03 6.00 -4.34
C VAL A 115 -12.21 5.40 -5.11
N GLN A 116 -13.00 6.21 -5.82
CA GLN A 116 -14.13 5.73 -6.64
C GLN A 116 -13.66 4.81 -7.77
N ILE A 117 -12.57 5.17 -8.45
CA ILE A 117 -11.97 4.34 -9.50
C ILE A 117 -11.52 2.99 -8.91
N LEU A 118 -10.79 3.02 -7.80
CA LEU A 118 -10.34 1.81 -7.12
C LEU A 118 -11.52 0.94 -6.69
N GLN A 119 -12.58 1.53 -6.12
CA GLN A 119 -13.80 0.83 -5.71
C GLN A 119 -14.42 0.05 -6.88
N HIS A 120 -14.53 0.65 -8.05
CA HIS A 120 -15.05 -0.02 -9.24
C HIS A 120 -14.13 -1.14 -9.73
N LYS A 121 -12.82 -0.97 -9.59
CA LYS A 121 -11.83 -1.96 -10.03
C LYS A 121 -11.74 -3.15 -9.06
N LEU A 122 -11.90 -2.95 -7.76
CA LEU A 122 -11.89 -4.02 -6.75
C LEU A 122 -12.99 -5.07 -6.96
N GLY A 123 -14.07 -4.75 -7.68
CA GLY A 123 -15.10 -5.70 -8.05
C GLY A 123 -14.74 -6.62 -9.24
N ARG A 124 -13.63 -6.37 -9.91
CA ARG A 124 -13.19 -7.11 -11.10
C ARG A 124 -12.20 -8.19 -10.71
N LYS A 125 -12.30 -9.36 -11.34
CA LYS A 125 -11.38 -10.48 -11.13
C LYS A 125 -11.00 -11.09 -12.46
N MET A 126 -9.76 -11.51 -12.59
CA MET A 126 -9.25 -12.20 -13.78
C MET A 126 -8.21 -13.22 -13.32
N LYS A 127 -8.27 -14.43 -13.85
CA LYS A 127 -7.32 -15.49 -13.52
C LYS A 127 -5.90 -15.11 -13.97
N PRO A 128 -4.86 -15.50 -13.23
CA PRO A 128 -3.49 -15.35 -13.68
C PRO A 128 -3.25 -16.17 -14.95
N ARG A 129 -2.27 -15.76 -15.74
CA ARG A 129 -1.82 -16.47 -16.94
C ARG A 129 -0.53 -17.21 -16.62
N GLU A 130 -0.53 -18.52 -16.83
CA GLU A 130 0.69 -19.30 -16.73
C GLU A 130 1.57 -19.09 -17.97
N VAL A 131 2.86 -18.90 -17.74
CA VAL A 131 3.88 -18.72 -18.77
C VAL A 131 5.02 -19.73 -18.54
N ALA A 132 5.83 -19.97 -19.57
CA ALA A 132 7.00 -20.82 -19.43
C ALA A 132 8.03 -20.19 -18.48
N ALA A 133 8.65 -21.00 -17.64
CA ALA A 133 9.63 -20.52 -16.65
C ALA A 133 10.80 -19.77 -17.30
N GLU A 134 11.19 -20.14 -18.51
CA GLU A 134 12.27 -19.52 -19.29
C GLU A 134 11.93 -18.08 -19.72
N SER A 135 10.65 -17.70 -19.69
CA SER A 135 10.20 -16.35 -19.98
C SER A 135 10.18 -15.43 -18.75
N ALA A 136 10.37 -15.97 -17.57
CA ALA A 136 10.39 -15.21 -16.32
C ALA A 136 11.70 -14.43 -16.18
N ILE A 137 11.61 -13.13 -15.89
CA ILE A 137 12.81 -12.27 -15.79
C ILE A 137 13.70 -12.63 -14.60
N CYS A 138 13.13 -13.16 -13.52
CA CYS A 138 13.90 -13.63 -12.37
C CYS A 138 14.73 -14.88 -12.65
N ASN A 139 14.49 -15.60 -13.76
CA ASN A 139 15.23 -16.81 -14.11
C ASN A 139 16.52 -16.54 -14.91
N GLN A 140 16.98 -15.29 -15.02
CA GLN A 140 18.30 -14.99 -15.59
C GLN A 140 19.43 -15.60 -14.76
N ASN A 141 19.28 -15.60 -13.44
CA ASN A 141 20.21 -16.23 -12.51
C ASN A 141 19.42 -17.15 -11.59
N VAL A 142 19.85 -18.40 -11.46
CA VAL A 142 19.26 -19.38 -10.55
C VAL A 142 20.37 -19.99 -9.72
N VAL A 143 20.28 -19.88 -8.40
CA VAL A 143 21.27 -20.36 -7.45
C VAL A 143 20.61 -21.36 -6.49
N GLU A 144 21.26 -22.49 -6.26
CA GLU A 144 20.78 -23.58 -5.43
C GLU A 144 21.90 -24.12 -4.53
N GLY A 145 21.53 -24.87 -3.50
CA GLY A 145 22.48 -25.58 -2.65
C GLY A 145 23.37 -24.63 -1.83
N ASP A 146 24.66 -24.98 -1.74
CA ASP A 146 25.61 -24.29 -0.87
C ASP A 146 26.07 -22.93 -1.41
N ASP A 147 25.81 -22.63 -2.67
CA ASP A 147 26.13 -21.36 -3.32
C ASP A 147 25.14 -20.23 -2.96
N ILE A 148 24.06 -20.55 -2.26
CA ILE A 148 23.06 -19.56 -1.85
C ILE A 148 23.64 -18.65 -0.78
N ASP A 149 23.62 -17.36 -1.08
CA ASP A 149 23.81 -16.28 -0.10
C ASP A 149 22.85 -15.11 -0.37
N ILE A 150 21.75 -15.05 0.37
CA ILE A 150 20.75 -13.97 0.22
C ILE A 150 21.26 -12.60 0.66
N ARG A 151 22.43 -12.52 1.30
CA ARG A 151 23.06 -11.27 1.74
C ARG A 151 23.70 -10.49 0.59
N ILE A 152 23.75 -11.07 -0.63
CA ILE A 152 24.12 -10.34 -1.85
C ILE A 152 23.12 -9.22 -2.16
N PHE A 153 21.87 -9.37 -1.75
CA PHE A 153 20.84 -8.34 -1.95
C PHE A 153 20.94 -7.23 -0.88
N PRO A 154 20.62 -5.97 -1.23
CA PRO A 154 20.77 -4.83 -0.34
C PRO A 154 19.66 -4.78 0.70
N ALA A 155 19.63 -5.75 1.63
CA ALA A 155 18.72 -5.71 2.77
C ALA A 155 18.93 -4.44 3.58
N GLN A 156 17.87 -3.94 4.21
CA GLN A 156 17.86 -2.63 4.85
C GLN A 156 17.65 -2.73 6.36
N ARG A 157 18.36 -1.92 7.15
CA ARG A 157 17.93 -1.55 8.49
C ARG A 157 17.35 -0.13 8.43
N MET A 158 16.08 0.01 8.78
CA MET A 158 15.36 1.27 8.59
C MET A 158 15.41 2.17 9.82
N TRP A 159 15.34 1.58 11.02
CA TRP A 159 15.32 2.30 12.27
C TRP A 159 16.41 1.80 13.24
N PRO A 160 16.93 2.68 14.11
CA PRO A 160 18.06 2.34 14.99
C PRO A 160 17.86 1.13 15.90
N LEU A 161 16.61 0.85 16.30
CA LEU A 161 16.29 -0.29 17.17
C LEU A 161 15.76 -1.49 16.41
N ASP A 162 15.73 -1.47 15.06
CA ASP A 162 15.40 -2.66 14.28
C ASP A 162 16.37 -3.81 14.62
N GLY A 163 15.82 -5.01 14.78
CA GLY A 163 16.58 -6.16 15.28
C GLY A 163 17.61 -6.72 14.31
N GLY A 164 17.60 -6.27 13.04
CA GLY A 164 18.54 -6.72 12.01
C GLY A 164 18.27 -6.09 10.65
N MET A 165 18.86 -6.68 9.61
CA MET A 165 18.66 -6.28 8.23
C MET A 165 17.42 -6.98 7.67
N TYR A 166 16.54 -6.23 7.05
CA TYR A 166 15.29 -6.71 6.44
C TYR A 166 15.40 -6.73 4.93
N LEU A 167 15.18 -7.90 4.35
CA LEU A 167 15.10 -8.07 2.90
C LEU A 167 13.68 -7.76 2.41
N GLY A 168 12.67 -8.17 3.16
CA GLY A 168 11.27 -7.94 2.83
C GLY A 168 10.63 -6.88 3.70
N THR A 169 10.08 -5.88 3.03
CA THR A 169 9.12 -4.89 3.50
C THR A 169 8.21 -4.45 2.36
N GLY A 170 8.70 -4.42 1.12
CA GLY A 170 7.94 -4.20 -0.10
C GLY A 170 7.90 -5.46 -0.97
N ASP A 171 7.29 -6.52 -0.46
CA ASP A 171 7.33 -7.88 -1.02
C ASP A 171 5.94 -8.46 -1.32
N ALA A 172 5.96 -9.59 -2.04
CA ALA A 172 4.81 -10.47 -2.23
C ALA A 172 5.21 -11.90 -1.88
N VAL A 173 4.71 -12.37 -0.75
CA VAL A 173 4.98 -13.72 -0.25
C VAL A 173 3.85 -14.66 -0.63
N VAL A 174 4.19 -15.73 -1.35
CA VAL A 174 3.25 -16.71 -1.90
C VAL A 174 3.20 -17.93 -1.01
N THR A 175 2.00 -18.32 -0.58
CA THR A 175 1.71 -19.55 0.15
C THR A 175 0.53 -20.28 -0.48
N ARG A 176 0.29 -21.52 -0.08
CA ARG A 176 -0.85 -22.31 -0.54
C ARG A 176 -1.50 -23.05 0.61
N CYS A 177 -2.82 -22.94 0.71
CA CYS A 177 -3.61 -23.74 1.63
C CYS A 177 -3.57 -25.22 1.24
N PRO A 178 -3.12 -26.15 2.11
CA PRO A 178 -3.02 -27.55 1.76
C PRO A 178 -4.37 -28.25 1.58
N GLU A 179 -5.45 -27.72 2.15
CA GLU A 179 -6.79 -28.29 2.09
C GLU A 179 -7.56 -27.88 0.82
N THR A 180 -7.46 -26.61 0.44
CA THR A 180 -8.27 -26.06 -0.66
C THR A 180 -7.46 -25.83 -1.94
N GLY A 181 -6.12 -25.81 -1.85
CA GLY A 181 -5.25 -25.41 -2.95
C GLY A 181 -5.24 -23.90 -3.24
N ARG A 182 -5.99 -23.09 -2.46
CA ARG A 182 -6.00 -21.64 -2.63
C ARG A 182 -4.59 -21.08 -2.49
N VAL A 183 -4.21 -20.24 -3.45
CA VAL A 183 -2.98 -19.45 -3.41
C VAL A 183 -3.25 -18.15 -2.69
N ASN A 184 -2.48 -17.88 -1.65
CA ASN A 184 -2.45 -16.61 -0.94
C ASN A 184 -1.19 -15.85 -1.32
N VAL A 185 -1.31 -14.54 -1.52
CA VAL A 185 -0.18 -13.63 -1.73
C VAL A 185 -0.30 -12.50 -0.70
N GLY A 186 0.63 -12.48 0.26
CA GLY A 186 0.63 -11.49 1.33
C GLY A 186 1.94 -10.72 1.39
N THR A 187 1.97 -9.57 2.03
CA THR A 187 3.21 -8.86 2.37
C THR A 187 3.57 -9.12 3.83
N TYR A 188 4.79 -9.55 4.08
CA TYR A 188 5.27 -9.93 5.40
C TYR A 188 6.72 -9.49 5.58
N ARG A 189 7.05 -8.89 6.72
CA ARG A 189 8.42 -8.46 6.97
C ARG A 189 9.36 -9.66 7.12
N MET A 190 10.53 -9.57 6.49
CA MET A 190 11.48 -10.67 6.38
C MET A 190 12.88 -10.21 6.80
N MET A 191 13.26 -10.56 8.05
CA MET A 191 14.59 -10.27 8.62
C MET A 191 15.58 -11.37 8.25
N ILE A 192 16.77 -11.00 7.76
CA ILE A 192 17.84 -11.95 7.48
C ILE A 192 18.32 -12.58 8.79
N LYS A 193 18.37 -13.92 8.80
CA LYS A 193 18.95 -14.72 9.91
C LYS A 193 20.35 -15.23 9.55
N GLY A 194 20.55 -15.58 8.31
CA GLY A 194 21.79 -16.15 7.81
C GLY A 194 21.84 -16.16 6.27
N PRO A 195 22.90 -16.73 5.66
CA PRO A 195 23.05 -16.72 4.21
C PRO A 195 21.94 -17.46 3.46
N ARG A 196 21.27 -18.41 4.12
CA ARG A 196 20.21 -19.25 3.55
C ARG A 196 18.93 -19.22 4.38
N GLU A 197 18.79 -18.27 5.30
CA GLU A 197 17.70 -18.26 6.25
C GLU A 197 17.15 -16.85 6.39
N VAL A 198 15.83 -16.70 6.22
CA VAL A 198 15.13 -15.43 6.36
C VAL A 198 13.86 -15.61 7.20
N GLY A 199 13.69 -14.77 8.20
CA GLY A 199 12.49 -14.76 9.05
C GLY A 199 11.25 -14.38 8.26
N VAL A 200 10.12 -14.94 8.64
CA VAL A 200 8.82 -14.61 8.05
C VAL A 200 7.84 -14.27 9.16
N TYR A 201 7.77 -12.99 9.49
CA TYR A 201 6.82 -12.56 10.52
C TYR A 201 5.41 -12.42 9.96
N THR A 202 4.51 -13.24 10.45
CA THR A 202 3.09 -13.19 10.10
C THR A 202 2.25 -13.01 11.36
N SER A 203 1.39 -12.00 11.40
CA SER A 203 0.50 -11.76 12.53
C SER A 203 -0.53 -12.90 12.68
N PRO A 204 -0.95 -13.23 13.92
CA PRO A 204 -2.00 -14.21 14.15
C PRO A 204 -3.28 -13.91 13.35
N GLY A 205 -3.87 -14.94 12.74
CA GLY A 205 -5.11 -14.81 11.95
C GLY A 205 -4.91 -14.36 10.49
N LYS A 206 -3.69 -14.03 10.08
CA LYS A 206 -3.37 -13.80 8.66
C LYS A 206 -3.31 -15.12 7.90
N ASP A 207 -3.55 -15.05 6.58
CA ASP A 207 -3.68 -16.24 5.73
C ASP A 207 -2.44 -17.12 5.75
N ALA A 208 -1.23 -16.56 5.63
CA ALA A 208 -0.01 -17.35 5.71
C ALA A 208 0.19 -18.03 7.07
N THR A 209 -0.28 -17.44 8.18
CA THR A 209 -0.28 -18.10 9.49
C THR A 209 -1.22 -19.30 9.50
N ILE A 210 -2.44 -19.13 8.97
CA ILE A 210 -3.44 -20.19 8.89
C ILE A 210 -2.95 -21.33 7.99
N ASP A 211 -2.38 -21.01 6.82
CA ASP A 211 -1.84 -21.99 5.88
C ASP A 211 -0.68 -22.77 6.54
N ARG A 212 0.25 -22.08 7.21
CA ARG A 212 1.37 -22.68 7.94
C ARG A 212 0.88 -23.66 9.01
N GLU A 213 -0.07 -23.26 9.83
CA GLU A 213 -0.62 -24.13 10.90
C GLU A 213 -1.27 -25.39 10.32
N LYS A 214 -1.91 -25.29 9.17
CA LYS A 214 -2.49 -26.45 8.47
C LYS A 214 -1.41 -27.40 7.93
N TRP A 215 -0.35 -26.88 7.30
CA TRP A 215 0.79 -27.68 6.84
C TRP A 215 1.47 -28.40 8.00
N TRP A 216 1.71 -27.70 9.10
CA TRP A 216 2.37 -28.27 10.28
C TRP A 216 1.51 -29.32 10.98
N LYS A 217 0.18 -29.16 11.01
CA LYS A 217 -0.73 -30.22 11.48
C LYS A 217 -0.66 -31.50 10.65
N LEU A 218 -0.29 -31.41 9.38
CA LEU A 218 -0.04 -32.56 8.52
C LEU A 218 1.36 -33.17 8.72
N GLY A 219 2.18 -32.63 9.63
CA GLY A 219 3.57 -33.04 9.85
C GLY A 219 4.51 -32.67 8.69
N LYS A 220 4.15 -31.70 7.87
CA LYS A 220 4.89 -31.28 6.67
C LYS A 220 5.37 -29.84 6.78
N PRO A 221 6.56 -29.52 6.24
CA PRO A 221 6.97 -28.14 6.07
C PRO A 221 6.04 -27.41 5.09
N MET A 222 5.79 -26.11 5.34
CA MET A 222 5.01 -25.30 4.42
C MET A 222 5.89 -24.78 3.28
N PRO A 223 5.57 -25.05 2.00
CA PRO A 223 6.23 -24.42 0.87
C PRO A 223 5.89 -22.93 0.85
N ILE A 224 6.89 -22.10 0.61
CA ILE A 224 6.79 -20.65 0.61
C ILE A 224 7.73 -20.05 -0.42
N ALA A 225 7.32 -18.95 -1.04
CA ALA A 225 8.18 -18.13 -1.88
C ALA A 225 7.97 -16.66 -1.58
N ALA A 226 9.04 -15.86 -1.69
CA ALA A 226 9.00 -14.43 -1.51
C ALA A 226 9.54 -13.73 -2.75
N ALA A 227 8.75 -12.82 -3.32
CA ALA A 227 9.08 -12.05 -4.50
C ALA A 227 9.33 -10.58 -4.14
N TYR A 228 10.41 -10.03 -4.67
CA TYR A 228 10.82 -8.62 -4.50
C TYR A 228 11.10 -7.99 -5.86
N GLY A 229 11.24 -6.66 -5.91
CA GLY A 229 11.31 -5.97 -7.19
C GLY A 229 10.03 -6.17 -7.99
N ILE A 230 8.91 -6.02 -7.31
CA ILE A 230 7.56 -6.28 -7.84
C ILE A 230 6.87 -4.99 -8.29
N ASP A 231 5.91 -5.13 -9.18
CA ASP A 231 4.97 -4.05 -9.51
C ASP A 231 4.26 -3.55 -8.22
N PRO A 232 4.19 -2.23 -7.99
CA PRO A 232 3.53 -1.68 -6.81
C PRO A 232 2.07 -2.09 -6.63
N LEU A 233 1.34 -2.41 -7.71
CA LEU A 233 -0.02 -2.93 -7.62
C LEU A 233 -0.03 -4.33 -6.98
N LEU A 234 0.98 -5.17 -7.24
CA LEU A 234 1.08 -6.47 -6.59
C LEU A 234 1.33 -6.31 -5.08
N PHE A 235 2.15 -5.33 -4.68
CA PHE A 235 2.35 -4.97 -3.28
C PHE A 235 1.04 -4.50 -2.62
N LEU A 236 0.26 -3.63 -3.30
CA LEU A 236 -1.04 -3.17 -2.81
C LEU A 236 -2.01 -4.32 -2.57
N VAL A 237 -2.16 -5.24 -3.53
CA VAL A 237 -3.12 -6.35 -3.38
C VAL A 237 -2.63 -7.37 -2.35
N ALA A 238 -1.31 -7.60 -2.23
CA ALA A 238 -0.73 -8.44 -1.18
C ALA A 238 -0.97 -7.87 0.24
N ALA A 239 -1.10 -6.56 0.37
CA ALA A 239 -1.43 -5.89 1.63
C ALA A 239 -2.94 -5.89 1.94
N THR A 240 -3.79 -6.39 1.03
CA THR A 240 -5.25 -6.36 1.14
C THR A 240 -5.77 -7.63 1.84
N SER A 241 -6.81 -7.51 2.65
CA SER A 241 -7.50 -8.68 3.21
C SER A 241 -8.66 -9.07 2.31
N LEU A 242 -8.60 -10.27 1.74
CA LEU A 242 -9.59 -10.82 0.82
C LEU A 242 -10.41 -11.94 1.47
N PRO A 243 -11.57 -12.31 0.87
CA PRO A 243 -12.28 -13.52 1.25
C PRO A 243 -11.41 -14.77 1.12
N LYS A 244 -11.53 -15.71 2.05
CA LYS A 244 -10.68 -16.92 2.15
C LYS A 244 -10.79 -17.88 0.96
N THR A 245 -11.67 -17.62 0.00
CA THR A 245 -11.87 -18.41 -1.22
C THR A 245 -11.21 -17.78 -2.46
N GLU A 246 -10.58 -16.62 -2.31
CA GLU A 246 -10.09 -15.80 -3.41
C GLU A 246 -8.57 -15.60 -3.33
N SER A 247 -7.92 -15.33 -4.46
CA SER A 247 -6.49 -15.08 -4.53
C SER A 247 -6.20 -13.64 -4.95
N GLU A 248 -5.17 -13.06 -4.35
CA GLU A 248 -4.67 -11.72 -4.65
C GLU A 248 -4.27 -11.57 -6.12
N TYR A 249 -3.81 -12.63 -6.76
CA TYR A 249 -3.50 -12.63 -8.19
C TYR A 249 -4.72 -12.34 -9.08
N GLU A 250 -5.91 -12.80 -8.68
CA GLU A 250 -7.14 -12.52 -9.43
C GLU A 250 -7.55 -11.05 -9.31
N TYR A 251 -7.35 -10.45 -8.14
CA TYR A 251 -7.62 -9.03 -7.90
C TYR A 251 -6.61 -8.13 -8.61
N TYR A 252 -5.31 -8.47 -8.51
CA TYR A 252 -4.27 -7.80 -9.30
C TYR A 252 -4.66 -7.73 -10.77
N SER A 253 -4.97 -8.86 -11.36
CA SER A 253 -5.32 -8.99 -12.77
C SER A 253 -6.57 -8.19 -13.13
N GLY A 254 -7.58 -8.19 -12.24
CA GLY A 254 -8.81 -7.42 -12.41
C GLY A 254 -8.60 -5.90 -12.37
N ILE A 255 -7.79 -5.42 -11.44
CA ILE A 255 -7.45 -3.99 -11.31
C ILE A 255 -6.56 -3.53 -12.46
N ASN A 256 -5.56 -4.33 -12.81
CA ASN A 256 -4.62 -4.06 -13.92
C ASN A 256 -5.30 -4.10 -15.30
N GLY A 257 -6.41 -4.85 -15.43
CA GLY A 257 -7.10 -5.07 -16.69
C GLY A 257 -6.41 -6.07 -17.63
N ALA A 258 -5.36 -6.76 -17.13
CA ALA A 258 -4.64 -7.83 -17.82
C ALA A 258 -4.19 -8.90 -16.82
N PRO A 259 -4.13 -10.20 -17.21
CA PRO A 259 -3.69 -11.26 -16.32
C PRO A 259 -2.26 -11.05 -15.82
N ILE A 260 -2.01 -11.25 -14.52
CA ILE A 260 -0.64 -11.39 -14.02
C ILE A 260 -0.02 -12.64 -14.62
N GLU A 261 1.23 -12.53 -15.06
CA GLU A 261 2.01 -13.67 -15.55
C GLU A 261 2.66 -14.40 -14.38
N VAL A 262 2.42 -15.71 -14.29
CA VAL A 262 3.02 -16.58 -13.28
C VAL A 262 3.62 -17.80 -13.96
N PHE A 263 4.62 -18.41 -13.33
CA PHE A 263 5.12 -19.73 -13.69
C PHE A 263 5.10 -20.64 -12.47
N THR A 264 4.84 -21.91 -12.65
CA THR A 264 4.80 -22.87 -11.53
C THR A 264 6.21 -23.33 -11.19
N SER A 265 6.63 -23.14 -9.93
CA SER A 265 7.89 -23.67 -9.42
C SER A 265 7.89 -25.19 -9.38
N ASP A 266 8.94 -25.80 -9.90
CA ASP A 266 9.21 -27.23 -9.78
C ASP A 266 9.66 -27.65 -8.37
N LEU A 267 10.20 -26.73 -7.57
CA LEU A 267 10.63 -26.97 -6.19
C LEU A 267 9.46 -26.91 -5.19
N THR A 268 8.68 -25.85 -5.24
CA THR A 268 7.62 -25.57 -4.23
C THR A 268 6.22 -25.86 -4.75
N GLY A 269 6.03 -26.00 -6.05
CA GLY A 269 4.72 -26.10 -6.69
C GLY A 269 3.91 -24.81 -6.65
N LEU A 270 4.48 -23.69 -6.19
CA LEU A 270 3.80 -22.42 -6.08
C LEU A 270 3.83 -21.65 -7.40
N PRO A 271 2.77 -20.88 -7.74
CA PRO A 271 2.79 -19.97 -8.88
C PRO A 271 3.56 -18.70 -8.52
N LEU A 272 4.71 -18.50 -9.15
CA LEU A 272 5.62 -17.37 -8.88
C LEU A 272 5.38 -16.24 -9.88
N PRO A 273 5.43 -14.96 -9.45
CA PRO A 273 5.29 -13.83 -10.38
C PRO A 273 6.45 -13.81 -11.38
N ALA A 274 6.15 -13.99 -12.67
CA ALA A 274 7.16 -14.08 -13.72
C ALA A 274 7.93 -12.76 -13.95
N ARG A 275 7.39 -11.64 -13.46
CA ARG A 275 7.97 -10.29 -13.61
C ARG A 275 8.60 -9.74 -12.34
N ALA A 276 8.70 -10.53 -11.27
CA ALA A 276 9.49 -10.16 -10.09
C ALA A 276 10.99 -10.16 -10.43
N GLU A 277 11.75 -9.26 -9.80
CA GLU A 277 13.18 -9.16 -10.05
C GLU A 277 14.02 -10.13 -9.22
N ILE A 278 13.53 -10.47 -8.01
CA ILE A 278 14.15 -11.42 -7.09
C ILE A 278 13.05 -12.34 -6.55
N VAL A 279 13.31 -13.65 -6.51
CA VAL A 279 12.43 -14.63 -5.88
C VAL A 279 13.26 -15.57 -5.02
N LEU A 280 12.89 -15.70 -3.75
CA LEU A 280 13.39 -16.72 -2.84
C LEU A 280 12.37 -17.84 -2.73
N GLU A 281 12.80 -19.08 -2.84
CA GLU A 281 11.97 -20.27 -2.68
C GLU A 281 12.51 -21.16 -1.56
N GLY A 282 11.61 -21.75 -0.78
CA GLY A 282 12.01 -22.65 0.29
C GLY A 282 10.85 -23.12 1.14
N PHE A 283 11.15 -23.49 2.38
CA PHE A 283 10.19 -24.12 3.28
C PHE A 283 10.27 -23.56 4.69
N LEU A 284 9.11 -23.47 5.36
CA LEU A 284 8.98 -23.21 6.80
C LEU A 284 8.76 -24.53 7.53
N TYR A 285 9.73 -24.93 8.34
CA TYR A 285 9.67 -26.18 9.11
C TYR A 285 8.95 -25.97 10.45
N PRO A 286 8.24 -27.00 10.97
CA PRO A 286 7.68 -26.94 12.31
C PRO A 286 8.77 -26.67 13.36
N ASP A 287 8.42 -25.89 14.38
CA ASP A 287 9.24 -25.59 15.55
C ASP A 287 10.57 -24.85 15.29
N GLU A 288 10.84 -24.48 14.02
CA GLU A 288 12.02 -23.69 13.68
C GLU A 288 11.74 -22.18 13.77
N THR A 289 12.30 -21.58 14.81
CA THR A 289 12.14 -20.13 15.07
C THR A 289 13.49 -19.49 15.42
N PHE A 290 13.53 -18.16 15.35
CA PHE A 290 14.63 -17.35 15.84
C PHE A 290 14.09 -16.04 16.43
N ALA A 291 14.95 -15.31 17.18
CA ALA A 291 14.61 -14.00 17.71
C ALA A 291 14.56 -12.97 16.57
N GLU A 292 13.36 -12.51 16.23
CA GLU A 292 13.09 -11.51 15.18
C GLU A 292 12.52 -10.24 15.81
N GLY A 293 12.89 -9.10 15.25
CA GLY A 293 12.48 -7.79 15.74
C GLY A 293 13.36 -7.27 16.88
N PRO A 294 13.07 -6.08 17.44
CA PRO A 294 11.92 -5.22 17.10
C PRO A 294 11.97 -4.70 15.66
N PHE A 295 10.86 -4.12 15.20
CA PHE A 295 10.74 -3.49 13.89
C PHE A 295 9.88 -2.23 14.00
N GLY A 296 10.33 -1.12 13.39
CA GLY A 296 9.59 0.12 13.31
C GLY A 296 8.37 0.00 12.38
N GLU A 297 7.18 0.28 12.93
CA GLU A 297 5.90 0.04 12.27
C GLU A 297 5.25 1.31 11.72
N PHE A 298 4.25 1.14 10.89
CA PHE A 298 3.45 2.21 10.27
C PHE A 298 2.75 3.14 11.27
N THR A 299 2.69 2.76 12.54
CA THR A 299 2.16 3.59 13.63
C THR A 299 3.17 4.62 14.15
N GLY A 300 4.41 4.59 13.66
CA GLY A 300 5.52 5.41 14.16
C GLY A 300 6.14 4.87 15.46
N TYR A 301 5.84 3.63 15.82
CA TYR A 301 6.34 2.97 17.02
C TYR A 301 6.90 1.58 16.68
N TYR A 302 7.75 1.05 17.55
CA TYR A 302 8.15 -0.35 17.49
C TYR A 302 6.98 -1.20 17.98
N GLY A 303 6.41 -2.01 17.08
CA GLY A 303 5.13 -2.70 17.34
C GLY A 303 5.21 -3.77 18.42
N ARG A 304 6.39 -4.42 18.59
CA ARG A 304 6.62 -5.42 19.62
C ARG A 304 8.12 -5.56 19.93
N PRO A 305 8.50 -6.09 21.11
CA PRO A 305 9.88 -6.51 21.37
C PRO A 305 10.29 -7.67 20.46
N SER A 306 11.56 -8.01 20.44
CA SER A 306 12.06 -9.21 19.77
C SER A 306 11.33 -10.45 20.29
N GLY A 307 11.02 -11.38 19.39
CA GLY A 307 10.29 -12.59 19.74
C GLY A 307 10.51 -13.73 18.75
N ALA A 308 10.13 -14.94 19.16
CA ALA A 308 10.25 -16.13 18.33
C ALA A 308 9.41 -15.98 17.06
N THR A 309 10.04 -16.11 15.90
CA THR A 309 9.44 -16.01 14.58
C THR A 309 9.93 -17.16 13.72
N PRO A 310 9.04 -17.86 12.98
CA PRO A 310 9.45 -18.86 12.00
C PRO A 310 10.36 -18.25 10.93
N TYR A 311 11.25 -19.04 10.38
CA TYR A 311 12.11 -18.64 9.26
C TYR A 311 12.03 -19.63 8.10
N MET A 312 12.14 -19.11 6.89
CA MET A 312 12.26 -19.87 5.67
C MET A 312 13.70 -20.35 5.52
N ARG A 313 13.90 -21.65 5.33
CA ARG A 313 15.12 -22.19 4.74
C ARG A 313 15.02 -21.98 3.24
N VAL A 314 15.93 -21.16 2.71
CA VAL A 314 16.00 -20.84 1.28
C VAL A 314 16.73 -21.98 0.59
N GLU A 315 16.08 -22.61 -0.37
CA GLU A 315 16.63 -23.73 -1.15
C GLU A 315 16.90 -23.35 -2.61
N ARG A 316 16.32 -22.22 -3.06
CA ARG A 316 16.58 -21.65 -4.38
C ARG A 316 16.41 -20.13 -4.34
N VAL A 317 17.32 -19.44 -5.03
CA VAL A 317 17.28 -18.00 -5.28
C VAL A 317 17.23 -17.77 -6.78
N ARG A 318 16.30 -16.95 -7.24
CA ARG A 318 16.16 -16.53 -8.64
C ARG A 318 16.25 -15.02 -8.69
N TYR A 319 17.01 -14.48 -9.62
CA TYR A 319 17.07 -13.03 -9.77
C TYR A 319 17.51 -12.61 -11.18
N ARG A 320 17.04 -11.42 -11.59
CA ARG A 320 17.49 -10.81 -12.84
C ARG A 320 18.87 -10.16 -12.68
N ASP A 321 19.51 -9.81 -13.80
CA ASP A 321 20.73 -9.02 -13.77
C ASP A 321 20.43 -7.61 -13.23
N ASN A 322 21.29 -7.12 -12.31
CA ASN A 322 21.15 -5.81 -11.65
C ASN A 322 19.77 -5.56 -11.04
N PRO A 323 19.29 -6.44 -10.16
CA PRO A 323 17.94 -6.38 -9.64
C PRO A 323 17.72 -5.19 -8.72
N THR A 324 16.47 -4.75 -8.64
CA THR A 324 15.99 -3.71 -7.73
C THR A 324 15.23 -4.37 -6.58
N LEU A 325 15.67 -4.14 -5.35
CA LEU A 325 14.90 -4.48 -4.15
C LEU A 325 13.84 -3.41 -3.90
N THR A 326 12.58 -3.80 -3.84
CA THR A 326 11.50 -2.91 -3.41
C THR A 326 11.46 -2.82 -1.89
N CYS A 327 11.51 -1.61 -1.34
CA CYS A 327 11.58 -1.33 0.08
C CYS A 327 10.42 -0.42 0.51
N ALA A 328 9.66 -0.85 1.51
CA ALA A 328 8.58 -0.06 2.09
C ALA A 328 9.00 0.47 3.45
N LEU A 329 9.28 1.76 3.56
CA LEU A 329 9.53 2.40 4.84
C LEU A 329 8.22 2.50 5.62
N MET A 330 8.14 1.81 6.75
CA MET A 330 7.05 1.93 7.71
C MET A 330 7.39 3.04 8.69
N ALA A 331 6.58 4.11 8.69
CA ALA A 331 6.86 5.33 9.43
C ALA A 331 5.56 6.00 9.88
N ASP A 332 5.67 7.04 10.70
CA ASP A 332 4.59 7.97 10.96
C ASP A 332 4.39 8.97 9.81
N GLY A 333 3.17 9.49 9.67
CA GLY A 333 2.86 10.58 8.76
C GLY A 333 3.12 10.29 7.29
N ALA A 334 3.60 11.31 6.59
CA ALA A 334 3.71 11.34 5.13
C ALA A 334 4.89 10.54 4.55
N ALA A 335 5.82 10.08 5.39
CA ALA A 335 6.92 9.21 4.96
C ALA A 335 6.54 7.73 4.90
N ASN A 336 5.35 7.36 5.37
CA ASN A 336 4.86 5.99 5.37
C ASN A 336 4.55 5.53 3.94
N GLU A 337 5.26 4.52 3.45
CA GLU A 337 5.01 3.90 2.14
C GLU A 337 3.58 3.43 1.97
N ALA A 338 3.01 2.89 3.03
CA ALA A 338 1.68 2.30 3.01
C ALA A 338 0.54 3.32 3.28
N GLY A 339 0.86 4.59 3.58
CA GLY A 339 -0.12 5.57 4.06
C GLY A 339 -1.29 5.76 3.11
N LEU A 340 -1.02 6.20 1.88
CA LEU A 340 -2.07 6.50 0.90
C LEU A 340 -2.78 5.25 0.39
N PHE A 341 -2.05 4.18 0.07
CA PHE A 341 -2.72 3.02 -0.51
C PHE A 341 -3.61 2.29 0.51
N TRP A 342 -3.22 2.21 1.78
CA TRP A 342 -4.10 1.67 2.83
C TRP A 342 -5.31 2.57 3.08
N ALA A 343 -5.09 3.88 3.10
CA ALA A 343 -6.19 4.85 3.22
C ALA A 343 -7.20 4.70 2.07
N ALA A 344 -6.72 4.60 0.83
CA ALA A 344 -7.56 4.44 -0.35
C ALA A 344 -8.29 3.08 -0.39
N LEU A 345 -7.58 1.98 -0.08
CA LEU A 345 -8.20 0.64 0.02
C LEU A 345 -9.31 0.59 1.05
N ARG A 346 -9.03 1.11 2.25
CA ARG A 346 -10.00 1.16 3.33
C ARG A 346 -11.21 2.02 2.95
N SER A 347 -10.95 3.19 2.38
CA SER A 347 -12.01 4.10 1.92
C SER A 347 -12.91 3.45 0.88
N ALA A 348 -12.31 2.82 -0.14
CA ALA A 348 -13.03 2.11 -1.20
C ALA A 348 -13.84 0.92 -0.64
N GLY A 349 -13.25 0.15 0.28
CA GLY A 349 -13.90 -0.99 0.92
C GLY A 349 -15.09 -0.58 1.79
N ILE A 350 -14.91 0.43 2.68
CA ILE A 350 -16.01 0.93 3.52
C ILE A 350 -17.13 1.51 2.65
N TRP A 351 -16.80 2.26 1.60
CA TRP A 351 -17.79 2.81 0.68
C TRP A 351 -18.59 1.71 -0.01
N ALA A 352 -17.91 0.69 -0.54
CA ALA A 352 -18.56 -0.47 -1.15
C ALA A 352 -19.45 -1.23 -0.15
N ASP A 353 -18.99 -1.43 1.08
CA ASP A 353 -19.76 -2.13 2.11
C ASP A 353 -21.03 -1.35 2.52
N LEU A 354 -20.94 -0.02 2.68
CA LEU A 354 -22.10 0.83 2.95
C LEU A 354 -23.13 0.78 1.83
N GLN A 355 -22.68 0.79 0.56
CA GLN A 355 -23.57 0.65 -0.60
C GLN A 355 -24.25 -0.73 -0.64
N LYS A 356 -23.52 -1.82 -0.39
CA LYS A 356 -24.08 -3.18 -0.33
C LYS A 356 -25.13 -3.31 0.78
N LEU A 357 -24.95 -2.61 1.89
CA LEU A 357 -25.91 -2.55 3.00
C LEU A 357 -27.13 -1.64 2.67
N GLY A 358 -27.18 -1.03 1.49
CA GLY A 358 -28.29 -0.19 1.06
C GLY A 358 -28.34 1.18 1.73
N VAL A 359 -27.23 1.68 2.29
CA VAL A 359 -27.17 3.01 2.89
C VAL A 359 -27.14 4.08 1.79
N PRO A 360 -28.16 4.93 1.68
CA PRO A 360 -28.21 5.95 0.63
C PRO A 360 -27.36 7.16 1.01
N GLY A 361 -27.13 8.08 0.05
CA GLY A 361 -26.61 9.43 0.30
C GLY A 361 -25.14 9.51 0.69
N ILE A 362 -24.35 8.43 0.55
CA ILE A 362 -22.90 8.48 0.78
C ILE A 362 -22.25 9.29 -0.37
N GLN A 363 -21.56 10.37 -0.03
CA GLN A 363 -20.90 11.28 -0.97
C GLN A 363 -19.39 11.04 -1.06
N GLY A 364 -18.79 10.53 0.02
CA GLY A 364 -17.36 10.22 0.07
C GLY A 364 -16.99 9.47 1.33
N VAL A 365 -15.98 8.64 1.23
CA VAL A 365 -15.31 7.98 2.35
C VAL A 365 -13.82 8.23 2.22
N TRP A 366 -13.20 8.68 3.29
CA TRP A 366 -11.77 8.93 3.33
C TRP A 366 -11.16 8.48 4.66
N SER A 367 -10.27 7.52 4.62
CA SER A 367 -9.37 7.24 5.73
C SER A 367 -8.15 8.16 5.60
N ILE A 368 -7.75 8.79 6.69
CA ILE A 368 -6.71 9.82 6.67
C ILE A 368 -5.32 9.16 6.64
N PRO A 369 -4.50 9.37 5.59
CA PRO A 369 -3.17 8.76 5.49
C PRO A 369 -2.26 9.08 6.68
N GLU A 370 -2.27 10.34 7.16
CA GLU A 370 -1.47 10.82 8.27
C GLU A 370 -1.89 10.21 9.62
N ALA A 371 -3.07 9.62 9.68
CA ALA A 371 -3.55 8.83 10.82
C ALA A 371 -3.23 7.33 10.65
N ALA A 372 -2.04 7.03 10.17
CA ALA A 372 -1.57 5.67 9.88
C ALA A 372 -2.45 4.93 8.83
N GLY A 373 -3.12 5.64 7.95
CA GLY A 373 -4.03 5.13 6.92
C GLY A 373 -5.29 4.44 7.44
N TRP A 374 -5.35 4.09 8.71
CA TRP A 374 -6.43 3.29 9.31
C TRP A 374 -7.07 3.91 10.56
N GLY A 375 -6.37 4.80 11.25
CA GLY A 375 -6.77 5.30 12.57
C GLY A 375 -8.04 6.13 12.55
N ILE A 376 -8.23 6.97 11.53
CA ILE A 376 -9.35 7.90 11.39
C ILE A 376 -10.00 7.73 10.02
N THR A 377 -11.32 7.54 10.00
CA THR A 377 -12.12 7.50 8.77
C THR A 377 -13.19 8.57 8.82
N VAL A 378 -13.31 9.35 7.76
CA VAL A 378 -14.33 10.38 7.58
C VAL A 378 -15.32 9.92 6.51
N VAL A 379 -16.63 10.04 6.77
CA VAL A 379 -17.69 9.73 5.80
C VAL A 379 -18.53 10.97 5.57
N SER A 380 -18.56 11.46 4.34
CA SER A 380 -19.44 12.56 3.93
C SER A 380 -20.77 12.02 3.42
N ILE A 381 -21.87 12.57 3.93
CA ILE A 381 -23.23 12.14 3.59
C ILE A 381 -24.16 13.31 3.27
N LYS A 382 -25.07 13.07 2.35
CA LYS A 382 -26.27 13.89 2.23
C LYS A 382 -27.34 13.30 3.14
N GLN A 383 -27.62 13.98 4.26
CA GLN A 383 -28.63 13.48 5.21
C GLN A 383 -30.01 13.34 4.57
N MET A 384 -30.64 12.21 4.68
CA MET A 384 -31.92 11.90 4.03
C MET A 384 -33.06 11.62 5.03
N TYR A 385 -32.75 11.24 6.27
CA TYR A 385 -33.70 10.92 7.31
C TYR A 385 -33.12 11.06 8.71
N ALA A 386 -33.97 11.17 9.71
CA ALA A 386 -33.56 11.19 11.10
C ALA A 386 -32.83 9.87 11.48
N GLY A 387 -31.67 9.98 12.13
CA GLY A 387 -30.85 8.82 12.48
C GLY A 387 -29.90 8.34 11.37
N HIS A 388 -29.82 9.01 10.21
CA HIS A 388 -28.93 8.61 9.12
C HIS A 388 -27.45 8.68 9.52
N ALA A 389 -27.00 9.81 10.12
CA ALA A 389 -25.62 9.93 10.55
C ALA A 389 -25.20 8.87 11.60
N PRO A 390 -25.96 8.60 12.67
CA PRO A 390 -25.69 7.49 13.59
C PRO A 390 -25.63 6.13 12.93
N GLN A 391 -26.51 5.84 11.97
CA GLN A 391 -26.47 4.58 11.21
C GLN A 391 -25.15 4.45 10.43
N VAL A 392 -24.75 5.50 9.73
CA VAL A 392 -23.50 5.50 8.96
C VAL A 392 -22.28 5.33 9.87
N MET A 393 -22.24 6.02 11.01
CA MET A 393 -21.17 5.86 12.00
C MET A 393 -21.00 4.40 12.44
N ALA A 394 -22.11 3.75 12.84
CA ALA A 394 -22.10 2.38 13.34
C ALA A 394 -21.68 1.38 12.24
N LEU A 395 -22.24 1.51 11.04
CA LEU A 395 -21.94 0.62 9.92
C LEU A 395 -20.54 0.80 9.39
N ALA A 396 -20.06 2.03 9.21
CA ALA A 396 -18.69 2.30 8.77
C ALA A 396 -17.65 1.78 9.77
N ALA A 397 -17.98 1.82 11.08
CA ALA A 397 -17.09 1.31 12.12
C ALA A 397 -16.99 -0.22 12.17
N GLN A 398 -18.02 -0.96 11.72
CA GLN A 398 -18.14 -2.41 11.91
C GLN A 398 -18.33 -3.21 10.61
N CYS A 399 -18.43 -2.56 9.44
CA CYS A 399 -18.39 -3.28 8.17
C CYS A 399 -17.05 -4.01 7.99
N THR A 400 -16.98 -4.92 7.04
CA THR A 400 -15.80 -5.77 6.82
C THR A 400 -14.50 -4.96 6.69
N ALA A 401 -14.53 -3.89 5.88
CA ALA A 401 -13.37 -3.03 5.66
C ALA A 401 -13.08 -2.09 6.84
N GLY A 402 -14.10 -1.76 7.67
CA GLY A 402 -14.01 -0.80 8.77
C GLY A 402 -13.68 -1.40 10.13
N ALA A 403 -13.89 -2.71 10.33
CA ALA A 403 -13.86 -3.33 11.65
C ALA A 403 -12.47 -3.37 12.29
N TYR A 404 -11.43 -3.69 11.51
CA TYR A 404 -10.06 -3.86 12.02
C TYR A 404 -9.37 -2.52 12.30
N PHE A 405 -8.79 -2.34 13.48
CA PHE A 405 -7.94 -1.25 13.96
C PHE A 405 -8.55 0.17 13.97
N GLY A 406 -9.44 0.58 13.04
CA GLY A 406 -9.97 1.97 13.02
C GLY A 406 -10.44 2.46 14.39
N LYS A 407 -9.98 3.63 14.83
CA LYS A 407 -10.28 4.20 16.16
C LYS A 407 -11.36 5.26 16.14
N TYR A 408 -11.38 6.07 15.08
CA TYR A 408 -12.30 7.19 14.97
C TYR A 408 -13.07 7.10 13.66
N VAL A 409 -14.39 7.24 13.73
CA VAL A 409 -15.28 7.41 12.58
C VAL A 409 -15.99 8.73 12.73
N ILE A 410 -15.78 9.62 11.78
CA ILE A 410 -16.37 10.96 11.76
C ILE A 410 -17.34 11.03 10.58
N VAL A 411 -18.59 11.43 10.84
CA VAL A 411 -19.57 11.63 9.77
C VAL A 411 -19.86 13.13 9.64
N VAL A 412 -19.74 13.62 8.41
CA VAL A 412 -19.94 15.04 8.05
C VAL A 412 -20.99 15.17 6.95
N ASP A 413 -21.57 16.37 6.79
CA ASP A 413 -22.49 16.67 5.68
C ASP A 413 -21.77 16.81 4.34
N ASP A 414 -22.53 16.78 3.24
CA ASP A 414 -22.06 16.85 1.85
C ASP A 414 -21.43 18.19 1.43
N ASP A 415 -21.51 19.21 2.28
CA ASP A 415 -20.81 20.49 2.10
C ASP A 415 -19.39 20.51 2.72
N VAL A 416 -18.95 19.39 3.29
CA VAL A 416 -17.62 19.18 3.87
C VAL A 416 -16.87 18.15 3.06
N ASP A 417 -15.70 18.52 2.55
CA ASP A 417 -14.80 17.61 1.88
C ASP A 417 -14.13 16.67 2.92
N PRO A 418 -14.39 15.37 2.91
CA PRO A 418 -13.81 14.45 3.89
C PRO A 418 -12.30 14.29 3.76
N THR A 419 -11.69 14.67 2.64
CA THR A 419 -10.24 14.65 2.43
C THR A 419 -9.55 15.89 2.99
N ASN A 420 -10.30 16.93 3.31
CA ASN A 420 -9.77 18.15 3.86
C ASN A 420 -9.90 18.17 5.39
N VAL A 421 -8.81 17.82 6.07
CA VAL A 421 -8.75 17.74 7.54
C VAL A 421 -9.18 19.05 8.22
N HIS A 422 -8.84 20.20 7.64
CA HIS A 422 -9.25 21.50 8.21
C HIS A 422 -10.77 21.67 8.20
N GLN A 423 -11.45 21.28 7.10
CA GLN A 423 -12.91 21.33 7.02
C GLN A 423 -13.56 20.33 7.98
N VAL A 424 -12.98 19.14 8.12
CA VAL A 424 -13.47 18.11 9.05
C VAL A 424 -13.39 18.60 10.49
N LEU A 425 -12.26 19.14 10.91
CA LEU A 425 -12.07 19.71 12.25
C LEU A 425 -13.01 20.90 12.50
N TRP A 426 -13.19 21.77 11.49
CA TRP A 426 -14.15 22.85 11.56
C TRP A 426 -15.59 22.33 11.77
N ALA A 427 -16.02 21.31 11.02
CA ALA A 427 -17.35 20.72 11.17
C ALA A 427 -17.53 20.10 12.56
N MET A 428 -16.52 19.37 13.06
CA MET A 428 -16.53 18.83 14.42
C MET A 428 -16.71 19.93 15.47
N ALA A 429 -15.99 21.05 15.34
CA ALA A 429 -16.02 22.14 16.31
C ALA A 429 -17.33 22.96 16.28
N THR A 430 -18.01 23.05 15.14
CA THR A 430 -19.14 23.95 14.94
C THR A 430 -20.50 23.26 14.86
N ARG A 431 -20.55 21.94 14.58
CA ARG A 431 -21.81 21.19 14.38
C ARG A 431 -22.06 20.14 15.45
N SER A 432 -21.00 19.62 16.10
CA SER A 432 -21.21 18.63 17.14
C SER A 432 -21.34 19.23 18.53
N ARG A 433 -22.18 18.60 19.33
CA ARG A 433 -22.30 18.81 20.78
C ARG A 433 -21.75 17.54 21.44
N PRO A 434 -20.51 17.56 21.98
CA PRO A 434 -19.77 16.33 22.35
C PRO A 434 -20.60 15.32 23.14
N ALA A 435 -21.35 15.75 24.14
CA ALA A 435 -22.14 14.84 24.98
C ALA A 435 -23.31 14.14 24.24
N GLN A 436 -23.76 14.66 23.09
CA GLN A 436 -24.87 14.10 22.30
C GLN A 436 -24.41 13.55 20.93
N SER A 437 -23.21 13.97 20.51
CA SER A 437 -22.72 13.67 19.15
C SER A 437 -21.59 12.64 19.13
N ILE A 438 -21.15 12.15 20.29
CA ILE A 438 -20.06 11.17 20.40
C ILE A 438 -20.58 9.92 21.09
N ASP A 439 -20.38 8.79 20.41
CA ASP A 439 -20.65 7.45 20.93
C ASP A 439 -19.36 6.61 20.95
N PHE A 440 -19.35 5.53 21.74
CA PHE A 440 -18.21 4.63 21.86
C PHE A 440 -18.65 3.18 21.63
N LEU A 441 -17.87 2.49 20.79
CA LEU A 441 -17.92 1.03 20.70
C LEU A 441 -16.78 0.46 21.52
N ARG A 442 -17.06 -0.45 22.45
CA ARG A 442 -16.08 -1.09 23.32
C ARG A 442 -15.72 -2.47 22.78
N GLU A 443 -14.58 -3.00 23.19
CA GLU A 443 -14.13 -4.37 22.88
C GLU A 443 -14.13 -4.67 21.38
N THR A 444 -13.65 -3.71 20.56
CA THR A 444 -13.61 -3.84 19.11
C THR A 444 -12.29 -4.48 18.64
N TRP A 445 -12.33 -5.11 17.48
CA TRP A 445 -11.17 -5.74 16.88
C TRP A 445 -10.07 -4.72 16.58
N SER A 446 -8.87 -4.95 17.12
CA SER A 446 -7.69 -4.12 16.92
C SER A 446 -6.49 -4.96 16.50
N THR A 447 -5.29 -4.42 16.56
CA THR A 447 -4.02 -5.07 16.22
C THR A 447 -3.04 -5.01 17.39
N PHE A 448 -2.14 -5.99 17.49
CA PHE A 448 -1.00 -5.93 18.41
C PHE A 448 -0.02 -4.79 18.12
N LEU A 449 -0.12 -4.17 16.93
CA LEU A 449 0.68 -3.02 16.53
C LEU A 449 0.10 -1.68 17.01
N ASP A 450 -1.04 -1.70 17.69
CA ASP A 450 -1.63 -0.52 18.32
C ASP A 450 -0.89 -0.17 19.62
N PRO A 451 -0.08 0.91 19.63
CA PRO A 451 0.74 1.25 20.80
C PRO A 451 -0.08 1.70 22.01
N SER A 452 -1.36 2.01 21.83
CA SER A 452 -2.26 2.39 22.93
C SER A 452 -2.79 1.19 23.73
N LEU A 453 -2.60 -0.03 23.22
CA LEU A 453 -2.94 -1.26 23.94
C LEU A 453 -1.80 -1.60 24.90
N ASN A 454 -2.09 -1.68 26.20
CA ASN A 454 -1.09 -1.99 27.20
C ASN A 454 -1.69 -2.90 28.27
N PRO A 455 -1.11 -4.07 28.53
CA PRO A 455 -0.01 -4.68 27.79
C PRO A 455 -0.48 -5.29 26.46
N PRO A 456 0.31 -5.20 25.36
CA PRO A 456 -0.07 -5.68 24.02
C PRO A 456 -0.12 -7.21 23.92
N GLU A 457 0.38 -7.94 24.92
CA GLU A 457 0.32 -9.40 25.02
C GLU A 457 -1.10 -9.92 25.27
N ILE A 458 -1.92 -9.09 25.85
CA ILE A 458 -3.33 -9.38 26.07
C ILE A 458 -4.05 -9.05 24.76
N ARG A 459 -4.89 -9.95 24.30
CA ARG A 459 -5.62 -9.87 23.02
C ARG A 459 -5.95 -8.45 22.58
N PRO A 460 -5.79 -8.09 21.29
CA PRO A 460 -5.89 -6.72 20.81
C PRO A 460 -7.36 -6.26 20.77
N TRP A 461 -7.94 -6.00 21.92
CA TRP A 461 -9.25 -5.39 22.06
C TRP A 461 -9.10 -3.88 22.21
N GLY A 462 -9.56 -3.18 21.19
CA GLY A 462 -9.59 -1.73 21.19
C GLY A 462 -10.97 -1.18 21.51
N SER A 463 -11.14 0.09 21.25
CA SER A 463 -12.44 0.77 21.25
C SER A 463 -12.48 1.75 20.09
N LYS A 464 -13.70 2.16 19.69
CA LYS A 464 -13.90 3.15 18.64
C LYS A 464 -14.72 4.32 19.14
N CYS A 465 -14.34 5.50 18.73
CA CYS A 465 -15.07 6.73 18.93
C CYS A 465 -15.83 7.08 17.64
N LEU A 466 -17.13 7.28 17.75
CA LEU A 466 -18.03 7.62 16.66
C LEU A 466 -18.46 9.08 16.83
N ILE A 467 -18.19 9.94 15.84
CA ILE A 467 -18.42 11.38 15.95
C ILE A 467 -19.41 11.83 14.87
N ASN A 468 -20.54 12.31 15.29
CA ASN A 468 -21.49 12.99 14.41
C ASN A 468 -21.13 14.49 14.32
N ALA A 469 -20.55 14.88 13.21
CA ALA A 469 -20.20 16.26 12.88
C ALA A 469 -21.09 16.82 11.74
N CYS A 470 -22.31 16.28 11.62
CA CYS A 470 -23.34 16.81 10.73
C CYS A 470 -24.18 17.89 11.43
N MET A 471 -24.83 18.71 10.64
CA MET A 471 -25.91 19.58 11.12
C MET A 471 -27.02 18.71 11.74
N ASP A 472 -27.62 19.17 12.85
CA ASP A 472 -28.70 18.41 13.50
C ASP A 472 -29.90 18.31 12.55
N TYR A 473 -30.28 17.08 12.18
CA TYR A 473 -31.34 16.81 11.22
C TYR A 473 -32.70 17.41 11.62
N ARG A 474 -32.94 17.55 12.94
CA ARG A 474 -34.22 18.10 13.47
C ARG A 474 -34.46 19.55 13.05
N PHE A 475 -33.40 20.30 12.84
CA PHE A 475 -33.44 21.70 12.40
C PHE A 475 -32.50 22.00 11.22
N ILE A 476 -32.26 21.02 10.37
CA ILE A 476 -31.37 21.18 9.21
C ILE A 476 -31.81 22.31 8.26
N LYS A 477 -33.14 22.58 8.19
CA LYS A 477 -33.71 23.64 7.35
C LYS A 477 -33.50 25.05 7.94
N THR A 478 -33.32 25.13 9.25
CA THR A 478 -33.16 26.41 10.01
C THR A 478 -31.75 26.51 10.62
N PHE A 479 -30.85 25.60 10.27
CA PHE A 479 -29.46 25.68 10.71
C PHE A 479 -28.79 26.89 10.09
N SER A 480 -27.95 27.60 10.86
CA SER A 480 -27.25 28.80 10.40
C SER A 480 -26.51 28.58 9.08
N LYS A 481 -26.67 29.47 8.13
CA LYS A 481 -26.01 29.38 6.83
C LYS A 481 -24.50 29.50 6.99
N ARG A 482 -23.77 28.64 6.27
CA ARG A 482 -22.31 28.74 6.18
C ARG A 482 -21.94 30.00 5.38
N THR A 483 -20.97 30.78 5.87
CA THR A 483 -20.45 31.93 5.11
C THR A 483 -19.72 31.42 3.86
N LYS A 484 -20.01 32.01 2.72
CA LYS A 484 -19.36 31.76 1.42
C LYS A 484 -19.15 33.08 0.70
N LEU A 485 -18.21 33.09 -0.23
CA LEU A 485 -18.04 34.22 -1.15
C LEU A 485 -19.22 34.28 -2.13
N SER A 486 -19.59 35.47 -2.61
CA SER A 486 -20.45 35.56 -3.79
C SER A 486 -19.65 35.22 -5.04
N LYS A 487 -20.32 34.63 -6.03
CA LYS A 487 -19.66 34.23 -7.28
C LYS A 487 -19.05 35.43 -7.99
N ALA A 488 -19.78 36.56 -8.08
CA ALA A 488 -19.28 37.77 -8.73
C ALA A 488 -18.02 38.34 -8.05
N ALA A 489 -17.96 38.34 -6.72
CA ALA A 489 -16.78 38.82 -6.00
C ALA A 489 -15.59 37.87 -6.20
N TYR A 490 -15.83 36.54 -6.18
CA TYR A 490 -14.81 35.54 -6.43
C TYR A 490 -14.23 35.67 -7.84
N ASP A 491 -15.09 35.68 -8.86
CA ASP A 491 -14.68 35.78 -10.27
C ASP A 491 -13.89 37.05 -10.54
N ASN A 492 -14.31 38.18 -9.97
CA ASN A 492 -13.59 39.45 -10.11
C ASN A 492 -12.19 39.42 -9.50
N VAL A 493 -12.03 38.81 -8.34
CA VAL A 493 -10.71 38.64 -7.70
C VAL A 493 -9.82 37.67 -8.47
N VAL A 494 -10.38 36.52 -8.91
CA VAL A 494 -9.65 35.55 -9.70
C VAL A 494 -9.14 36.10 -11.02
N ALA A 495 -9.99 36.91 -11.72
CA ALA A 495 -9.59 37.57 -12.97
C ALA A 495 -8.41 38.54 -12.80
N ARG A 496 -8.24 39.09 -11.61
CA ARG A 496 -7.18 40.03 -11.27
C ARG A 496 -6.07 39.46 -10.40
N TRP A 497 -6.01 38.13 -10.24
CA TRP A 497 -5.11 37.45 -9.30
C TRP A 497 -3.63 37.86 -9.45
N HIS A 498 -3.15 37.90 -10.68
CA HIS A 498 -1.78 38.33 -10.98
C HIS A 498 -1.57 39.82 -10.89
N GLU A 499 -2.58 40.64 -11.28
CA GLU A 499 -2.57 42.10 -11.11
C GLU A 499 -2.43 42.48 -9.62
N LEU A 500 -3.03 41.70 -8.73
CA LEU A 500 -2.92 41.87 -7.28
C LEU A 500 -1.57 41.42 -6.69
N GLY A 501 -0.64 40.95 -7.53
CA GLY A 501 0.69 40.47 -7.10
C GLY A 501 0.68 39.12 -6.39
N LEU A 502 -0.43 38.37 -6.48
CA LEU A 502 -0.57 37.05 -5.85
C LEU A 502 0.06 35.96 -6.72
N SER A 503 0.85 35.08 -6.11
CA SER A 503 1.56 33.99 -6.80
C SER A 503 0.65 32.75 -6.97
N GLY A 504 0.96 31.92 -7.97
CA GLY A 504 0.25 30.67 -8.25
C GLY A 504 -1.15 30.90 -8.83
N GLN A 505 -1.99 29.88 -8.71
CA GLN A 505 -3.41 29.92 -9.11
C GLN A 505 -4.29 30.30 -7.92
N ALA A 506 -5.38 31.02 -8.18
CA ALA A 506 -6.37 31.32 -7.16
C ALA A 506 -6.99 30.00 -6.62
N PRO A 507 -7.18 29.87 -5.29
CA PRO A 507 -7.81 28.70 -4.71
C PRO A 507 -9.25 28.54 -5.21
N VAL A 508 -9.64 27.30 -5.55
CA VAL A 508 -11.03 26.97 -5.84
C VAL A 508 -11.78 26.80 -4.52
N VAL A 509 -12.83 27.58 -4.34
CA VAL A 509 -13.66 27.57 -3.13
C VAL A 509 -15.15 27.49 -3.46
N SER A 510 -15.95 26.99 -2.53
CA SER A 510 -17.40 27.01 -2.67
C SER A 510 -17.93 28.45 -2.56
N VAL A 511 -18.74 28.86 -3.52
CA VAL A 511 -19.35 30.19 -3.60
C VAL A 511 -20.87 30.11 -3.52
N PHE A 512 -21.54 31.23 -3.19
CA PHE A 512 -22.95 31.39 -3.47
C PHE A 512 -23.12 31.87 -4.91
N GLU A 513 -23.99 31.20 -5.68
CA GLU A 513 -24.45 31.72 -6.96
C GLU A 513 -25.25 33.01 -6.71
N ASP A 514 -24.93 34.07 -7.43
CA ASP A 514 -25.50 35.40 -7.17
C ASP A 514 -27.03 35.43 -7.24
N GLU A 515 -27.62 34.59 -8.09
CA GLU A 515 -29.08 34.45 -8.23
C GLU A 515 -29.73 33.65 -7.07
N LYS A 516 -28.93 33.04 -6.19
CA LYS A 516 -29.37 32.16 -5.10
C LYS A 516 -28.83 32.60 -3.74
N LEU A 517 -28.51 33.86 -3.60
CA LEU A 517 -28.14 34.38 -2.28
C LEU A 517 -29.29 34.19 -1.31
N PRO A 518 -29.03 33.65 -0.10
CA PRO A 518 -30.09 33.43 0.87
C PRO A 518 -30.62 34.75 1.41
N ASP A 519 -31.95 34.87 1.50
CA ASP A 519 -32.62 36.07 2.03
C ASP A 519 -32.39 36.25 3.54
N SER A 520 -31.97 35.22 4.24
CA SER A 520 -31.71 35.22 5.67
C SER A 520 -30.56 34.28 6.06
N VAL A 521 -30.00 34.48 7.25
CA VAL A 521 -28.92 33.67 7.81
C VAL A 521 -29.41 32.36 8.45
N THR A 522 -30.71 32.15 8.54
CA THR A 522 -31.33 30.93 9.09
C THR A 522 -32.37 30.37 8.14
#